data_63fb859747db9e6d22ca533dfd73d740
#
_entry.id   63fb859747db9e6d22ca533dfd73d740
#
_cell.length_a   1.000
_cell.length_b   1.000
_cell.length_c   1.000
_cell.angle_alpha   90.00
_cell.angle_beta   90.00
_cell.angle_gamma   90.00
#
_symmetry.space_group_name_H-M   'P 1'
#
loop_
_entity.id
_entity.type
_entity.pdbx_description
1 polymer ?
#
loop_
_entity_poly.entity_id
_entity_poly.type
_entity_poly.pdbx_seq_one_letter_code
_entity_poly.pdbx_strand_id
1 'polypeptide(L)'
;MLVGAPHTSNWDFVLMLGITWRLDMDIRWLGKHSLFTGWRGPLMRALGGIPVDRSNAGRVVDEVIELVRSGEVFGLVVTPDGTRGGHTRWKSGFYRIARESGMPVTLGYVDRTTMTTGLGPTLEMTGDVHADMDRIRAFYADKAGFRPDLRVEPRLREETRRV
;
A
#
# COMPACT_ATOMS: atom_id res chain seq x y z
N MET A 1 -8.74 0.87 3.26
CA MET A 1 -7.33 1.10 2.83
C MET A 1 -7.11 0.51 1.46
N LEU A 2 -6.40 1.18 0.57
CA LEU A 2 -6.00 0.64 -0.72
C LEU A 2 -4.56 0.10 -0.63
N VAL A 3 -4.37 -1.17 -0.89
CA VAL A 3 -3.04 -1.78 -1.08
C VAL A 3 -2.73 -1.82 -2.56
N GLY A 4 -1.78 -0.99 -2.99
CA GLY A 4 -1.30 -0.96 -4.37
C GLY A 4 -0.08 -1.84 -4.54
N ALA A 5 -0.22 -2.94 -5.28
CA ALA A 5 0.87 -3.86 -5.60
C ALA A 5 0.68 -4.47 -7.01
N PRO A 6 1.72 -5.01 -7.62
CA PRO A 6 3.13 -4.81 -7.26
C PRO A 6 3.61 -3.37 -7.52
N HIS A 7 4.39 -2.80 -6.58
CA HIS A 7 4.96 -1.45 -6.75
C HIS A 7 6.38 -1.57 -7.31
N THR A 8 6.47 -1.61 -8.61
CA THR A 8 7.71 -1.93 -9.34
C THR A 8 8.31 -0.73 -10.07
N SER A 9 7.56 0.38 -10.19
CA SER A 9 7.95 1.57 -10.94
C SER A 9 7.37 2.85 -10.34
N ASN A 10 7.93 4.01 -10.69
CA ASN A 10 7.33 5.31 -10.39
C ASN A 10 6.00 5.53 -11.16
N TRP A 11 5.83 4.84 -12.27
CA TRP A 11 4.58 4.89 -13.05
C TRP A 11 3.39 4.31 -12.27
N ASP A 12 3.64 3.38 -11.35
CA ASP A 12 2.58 2.84 -10.48
C ASP A 12 1.94 3.95 -9.64
N PHE A 13 2.73 4.94 -9.20
CA PHE A 13 2.21 6.11 -8.49
C PHE A 13 1.33 7.00 -9.39
N VAL A 14 1.76 7.25 -10.63
CA VAL A 14 0.99 8.05 -11.61
C VAL A 14 -0.32 7.34 -11.94
N LEU A 15 -0.28 6.02 -12.15
CA LEU A 15 -1.46 5.21 -12.42
C LEU A 15 -2.42 5.17 -11.22
N MET A 16 -1.88 5.07 -10.01
CA MET A 16 -2.68 5.17 -8.78
C MET A 16 -3.43 6.51 -8.72
N LEU A 17 -2.76 7.64 -8.95
CA LEU A 17 -3.41 8.95 -8.98
C LEU A 17 -4.49 9.00 -10.08
N GLY A 18 -4.21 8.44 -11.25
CA GLY A 18 -5.18 8.37 -12.34
C GLY A 18 -6.44 7.56 -11.98
N ILE A 19 -6.27 6.41 -11.31
CA ILE A 19 -7.39 5.59 -10.82
C ILE A 19 -8.20 6.37 -9.79
N THR A 20 -7.54 6.96 -8.79
CA THR A 20 -8.24 7.64 -7.69
C THR A 20 -8.98 8.89 -8.18
N TRP A 21 -8.41 9.65 -9.11
CA TRP A 21 -9.11 10.77 -9.76
C TRP A 21 -10.27 10.30 -10.62
N ARG A 22 -10.12 9.22 -11.38
CA ARG A 22 -11.19 8.66 -12.22
C ARG A 22 -12.38 8.18 -11.40
N LEU A 23 -12.12 7.72 -10.18
CA LEU A 23 -13.12 7.16 -9.24
C LEU A 23 -13.58 8.17 -8.18
N ASP A 24 -13.12 9.42 -8.25
CA ASP A 24 -13.43 10.49 -7.28
C ASP A 24 -13.14 10.08 -5.83
N MET A 25 -11.98 9.44 -5.61
CA MET A 25 -11.57 8.93 -4.31
C MET A 25 -10.68 9.95 -3.58
N ASP A 26 -11.10 10.40 -2.39
CA ASP A 26 -10.20 11.15 -1.49
C ASP A 26 -9.25 10.18 -0.80
N ILE A 27 -7.99 10.19 -1.25
CA ILE A 27 -6.96 9.31 -0.73
C ILE A 27 -5.80 10.07 -0.12
N ARG A 28 -5.17 9.44 0.85
CA ARG A 28 -3.86 9.82 1.40
C ARG A 28 -2.84 8.73 1.10
N TRP A 29 -1.58 9.11 0.97
CA TRP A 29 -0.48 8.16 0.75
C TRP A 29 0.75 8.55 1.56
N LEU A 30 1.54 7.58 1.97
CA LEU A 30 2.71 7.78 2.83
C LEU A 30 3.97 7.99 2.00
N GLY A 31 4.54 9.18 2.05
CA GLY A 31 5.73 9.55 1.32
C GLY A 31 6.96 9.79 2.21
N LYS A 32 8.16 9.48 1.68
CA LYS A 32 9.40 9.83 2.38
C LYS A 32 9.48 11.33 2.61
N HIS A 33 9.89 11.76 3.80
CA HIS A 33 9.99 13.18 4.18
C HIS A 33 10.68 14.05 3.12
N SER A 34 11.74 13.54 2.48
CA SER A 34 12.46 14.28 1.43
C SER A 34 11.65 14.66 0.18
N LEU A 35 10.49 14.02 -0.03
CA LEU A 35 9.57 14.39 -1.13
C LEU A 35 8.79 15.69 -0.82
N PHE A 36 8.73 16.07 0.45
CA PHE A 36 7.93 17.19 0.94
C PHE A 36 8.78 18.42 1.26
N THR A 37 10.07 18.43 0.88
CA THR A 37 10.99 19.54 1.05
C THR A 37 11.04 20.43 -0.20
N GLY A 38 11.38 21.72 0.00
CA GLY A 38 11.49 22.70 -1.08
C GLY A 38 10.17 22.94 -1.82
N TRP A 39 10.25 23.35 -3.08
CA TRP A 39 9.11 23.72 -3.92
C TRP A 39 8.14 22.57 -4.22
N ARG A 40 8.59 21.31 -4.13
CA ARG A 40 7.77 20.12 -4.34
C ARG A 40 6.83 19.81 -3.17
N GLY A 41 7.17 20.31 -1.97
CA GLY A 41 6.43 20.01 -0.75
C GLY A 41 4.93 20.34 -0.83
N PRO A 42 4.55 21.57 -1.20
CA PRO A 42 3.14 21.93 -1.36
C PRO A 42 2.40 21.05 -2.36
N LEU A 43 3.02 20.75 -3.51
CA LEU A 43 2.42 19.88 -4.53
C LEU A 43 2.18 18.46 -4.00
N MET A 44 3.16 17.86 -3.33
CA MET A 44 3.02 16.50 -2.78
C MET A 44 1.90 16.43 -1.72
N ARG A 45 1.75 17.46 -0.89
CA ARG A 45 0.64 17.54 0.07
C ARG A 45 -0.70 17.74 -0.63
N ALA A 46 -0.77 18.59 -1.64
CA ALA A 46 -1.99 18.80 -2.44
C ALA A 46 -2.45 17.50 -3.15
N LEU A 47 -1.50 16.62 -3.49
CA LEU A 47 -1.78 15.29 -4.03
C LEU A 47 -2.11 14.23 -2.95
N GLY A 48 -2.41 14.65 -1.71
CA GLY A 48 -2.78 13.74 -0.62
C GLY A 48 -1.60 13.09 0.11
N GLY A 49 -0.37 13.53 -0.12
CA GLY A 49 0.81 12.96 0.51
C GLY A 49 0.95 13.34 1.98
N ILE A 50 1.26 12.36 2.81
CA ILE A 50 1.63 12.51 4.23
C ILE A 50 3.12 12.22 4.36
N PRO A 51 3.93 13.18 4.83
CA PRO A 51 5.36 12.94 5.06
C PRO A 51 5.56 12.00 6.25
N VAL A 52 6.35 10.95 6.08
CA VAL A 52 6.68 10.00 7.14
C VAL A 52 8.19 9.84 7.30
N ASP A 53 8.61 9.72 8.54
CA ASP A 53 9.99 9.33 8.86
C ASP A 53 10.09 7.79 8.86
N ARG A 54 10.69 7.25 7.81
CA ARG A 54 10.85 5.80 7.63
C ARG A 54 11.94 5.18 8.51
N SER A 55 12.67 5.98 9.30
CA SER A 55 13.67 5.46 10.24
C SER A 55 13.02 4.71 11.41
N ASN A 56 11.77 5.06 11.75
CA ASN A 56 10.99 4.38 12.78
C ASN A 56 9.63 3.92 12.22
N ALA A 57 9.63 2.77 11.55
CA ALA A 57 8.45 2.24 10.90
C ALA A 57 7.29 1.92 11.88
N GLY A 58 7.61 1.52 13.12
CA GLY A 58 6.60 1.24 14.16
C GLY A 58 5.82 2.51 14.51
N ARG A 59 6.52 3.60 14.78
CA ARG A 59 5.92 4.89 15.11
C ARG A 59 5.04 5.42 13.96
N VAL A 60 5.50 5.27 12.71
CA VAL A 60 4.69 5.67 11.54
C VAL A 60 3.36 4.91 11.51
N VAL A 61 3.39 3.60 11.79
CA VAL A 61 2.17 2.78 11.85
C VAL A 61 1.23 3.27 12.95
N ASP A 62 1.76 3.57 14.15
CA ASP A 62 0.97 4.08 15.28
C ASP A 62 0.32 5.43 14.94
N GLU A 63 1.07 6.37 14.37
CA GLU A 63 0.58 7.69 13.94
C GLU A 63 -0.55 7.55 12.90
N VAL A 64 -0.38 6.63 11.93
CA VAL A 64 -1.40 6.39 10.90
C VAL A 64 -2.68 5.77 11.50
N ILE A 65 -2.55 4.83 12.42
CA ILE A 65 -3.70 4.23 13.12
C ILE A 65 -4.49 5.31 13.84
N GLU A 66 -3.81 6.25 14.50
CA GLU A 66 -4.46 7.36 15.20
C GLU A 66 -5.19 8.30 14.24
N LEU A 67 -4.57 8.67 13.13
CA LEU A 67 -5.19 9.48 12.07
C LEU A 67 -6.44 8.81 11.47
N VAL A 68 -6.43 7.49 11.34
CA VAL A 68 -7.62 6.74 10.87
C VAL A 68 -8.71 6.73 11.94
N ARG A 69 -8.35 6.52 13.20
CA ARG A 69 -9.32 6.48 14.32
C ARG A 69 -9.96 7.83 14.59
N SER A 70 -9.21 8.92 14.42
CA SER A 70 -9.74 10.29 14.54
C SER A 70 -10.67 10.70 13.39
N GLY A 71 -10.72 9.90 12.31
CA GLY A 71 -11.49 10.21 11.11
C GLY A 71 -10.82 11.22 10.18
N GLU A 72 -9.55 11.56 10.40
CA GLU A 72 -8.81 12.47 9.52
C GLU A 72 -8.37 11.79 8.21
N VAL A 73 -8.33 10.46 8.18
CA VAL A 73 -7.96 9.68 7.01
C VAL A 73 -9.01 8.63 6.71
N PHE A 74 -9.78 8.83 5.63
CA PHE A 74 -10.79 7.88 5.16
C PHE A 74 -10.24 6.91 4.10
N GLY A 75 -9.34 7.38 3.24
CA GLY A 75 -8.68 6.59 2.21
C GLY A 75 -7.16 6.63 2.37
N LEU A 76 -6.53 5.50 2.63
CA LEU A 76 -5.07 5.39 2.73
C LEU A 76 -4.53 4.46 1.65
N VAL A 77 -3.54 4.90 0.89
CA VAL A 77 -2.82 4.05 -0.06
C VAL A 77 -1.47 3.65 0.52
N VAL A 78 -1.19 2.35 0.51
CA VAL A 78 0.09 1.78 0.93
C VAL A 78 0.63 0.83 -0.13
N THR A 79 1.95 0.75 -0.23
CA THR A 79 2.69 -0.16 -1.11
C THR A 79 3.57 -1.06 -0.24
N PRO A 80 3.08 -2.24 0.15
CA PRO A 80 3.73 -3.08 1.16
C PRO A 80 5.02 -3.74 0.67
N ASP A 81 5.19 -3.94 -0.62
CA ASP A 81 6.39 -4.48 -1.25
C ASP A 81 7.61 -3.53 -1.18
N GLY A 82 7.40 -2.31 -0.71
CA GLY A 82 8.47 -1.36 -0.37
C GLY A 82 9.08 -0.69 -1.59
N THR A 83 10.41 -0.56 -1.60
CA THR A 83 11.13 0.08 -2.71
C THR A 83 11.55 -0.95 -3.75
N ARG A 84 10.89 -0.92 -4.88
CA ARG A 84 11.28 -1.42 -6.23
C ARG A 84 12.45 -2.43 -6.26
N GLY A 85 12.19 -3.69 -5.85
CA GLY A 85 13.18 -4.78 -5.94
C GLY A 85 14.20 -4.87 -4.79
N GLY A 86 14.09 -4.04 -3.74
CA GLY A 86 15.03 -4.07 -2.60
C GLY A 86 14.63 -5.00 -1.45
N HIS A 87 13.48 -5.66 -1.53
CA HIS A 87 12.95 -6.53 -0.48
C HIS A 87 12.45 -7.85 -1.03
N THR A 88 12.60 -8.91 -0.25
CA THR A 88 12.12 -10.26 -0.57
C THR A 88 10.76 -10.56 0.03
N ARG A 89 10.21 -9.65 0.84
CA ARG A 89 8.94 -9.81 1.56
C ARG A 89 8.21 -8.47 1.66
N TRP A 90 6.89 -8.55 1.78
CA TRP A 90 6.06 -7.41 2.09
C TRP A 90 6.27 -6.92 3.52
N LYS A 91 6.10 -5.61 3.74
CA LYS A 91 6.11 -4.99 5.06
C LYS A 91 4.75 -5.16 5.70
N SER A 92 4.73 -5.59 6.96
CA SER A 92 3.48 -5.88 7.71
C SER A 92 2.72 -4.64 8.19
N GLY A 93 3.25 -3.44 7.99
CA GLY A 93 2.62 -2.20 8.45
C GLY A 93 1.18 -2.02 7.98
N PHE A 94 0.87 -2.36 6.72
CA PHE A 94 -0.51 -2.29 6.21
C PHE A 94 -1.45 -3.24 6.95
N TYR A 95 -0.99 -4.45 7.26
CA TYR A 95 -1.77 -5.46 7.95
C TYR A 95 -2.10 -5.02 9.38
N ARG A 96 -1.10 -4.44 10.07
CA ARG A 96 -1.28 -3.89 11.42
C ARG A 96 -2.25 -2.71 11.40
N ILE A 97 -2.11 -1.76 10.45
CA ILE A 97 -3.05 -0.64 10.29
C ILE A 97 -4.48 -1.17 10.09
N ALA A 98 -4.69 -2.11 9.16
CA ALA A 98 -6.00 -2.66 8.89
C ALA A 98 -6.63 -3.32 10.12
N ARG A 99 -5.85 -4.13 10.83
CA ARG A 99 -6.32 -4.84 12.04
C ARG A 99 -6.67 -3.91 13.20
N GLU A 100 -5.79 -2.96 13.51
CA GLU A 100 -5.94 -2.10 14.68
C GLU A 100 -6.92 -0.94 14.46
N SER A 101 -7.10 -0.47 13.21
CA SER A 101 -8.07 0.57 12.88
C SER A 101 -9.41 0.06 12.40
N GLY A 102 -9.54 -1.25 12.10
CA GLY A 102 -10.74 -1.83 11.50
C GLY A 102 -10.93 -1.46 10.01
N MET A 103 -9.93 -0.86 9.38
CA MET A 103 -10.04 -0.40 7.99
C MET A 103 -9.95 -1.59 7.02
N PRO A 104 -10.97 -1.81 6.15
CA PRO A 104 -10.91 -2.88 5.17
C PRO A 104 -9.82 -2.61 4.12
N VAL A 105 -9.30 -3.66 3.52
CA VAL A 105 -8.19 -3.62 2.54
C VAL A 105 -8.71 -3.90 1.15
N THR A 106 -8.71 -2.90 0.28
CA THR A 106 -9.00 -3.06 -1.15
C THR A 106 -7.68 -3.30 -1.90
N LEU A 107 -7.64 -4.32 -2.73
CA LEU A 107 -6.45 -4.68 -3.49
C LEU A 107 -6.43 -3.92 -4.83
N GLY A 108 -5.46 -3.02 -5.00
CA GLY A 108 -5.23 -2.33 -6.27
C GLY A 108 -4.11 -2.99 -7.06
N TYR A 109 -4.17 -2.97 -8.38
CA TYR A 109 -3.16 -3.61 -9.21
C TYR A 109 -2.81 -2.81 -10.46
N VAL A 110 -1.60 -3.06 -10.93
CA VAL A 110 -1.12 -2.70 -12.27
C VAL A 110 -0.62 -3.99 -12.92
N ASP A 111 -1.05 -4.27 -14.13
CA ASP A 111 -0.58 -5.41 -14.90
C ASP A 111 -0.20 -4.98 -16.31
N ARG A 112 1.10 -4.95 -16.57
CA ARG A 112 1.63 -4.60 -17.89
C ARG A 112 1.39 -5.69 -18.93
N THR A 113 1.28 -6.94 -18.52
CA THR A 113 1.08 -8.06 -19.45
C THR A 113 -0.26 -7.96 -20.17
N THR A 114 -1.29 -7.58 -19.43
CA THR A 114 -2.63 -7.38 -19.95
C THR A 114 -2.95 -5.91 -20.26
N MET A 115 -2.00 -4.98 -19.98
CA MET A 115 -2.17 -3.53 -20.07
C MET A 115 -3.38 -3.02 -19.28
N THR A 116 -3.62 -3.61 -18.12
CA THR A 116 -4.74 -3.27 -17.24
C THR A 116 -4.27 -2.74 -15.90
N THR A 117 -5.09 -1.90 -15.29
CA THR A 117 -4.94 -1.42 -13.93
C THR A 117 -6.33 -1.25 -13.32
N GLY A 118 -6.45 -1.41 -12.00
CA GLY A 118 -7.75 -1.29 -11.37
C GLY A 118 -7.77 -1.69 -9.90
N LEU A 119 -8.99 -1.84 -9.40
CA LEU A 119 -9.28 -2.31 -8.06
C LEU A 119 -9.81 -3.73 -8.10
N GLY A 120 -9.33 -4.55 -7.19
CA GLY A 120 -9.79 -5.90 -6.93
C GLY A 120 -10.73 -5.96 -5.71
N PRO A 121 -10.80 -7.12 -5.03
CA PRO A 121 -11.68 -7.32 -3.90
C PRO A 121 -11.27 -6.44 -2.70
N THR A 122 -12.27 -6.14 -1.88
CA THR A 122 -12.08 -5.55 -0.55
C THR A 122 -12.15 -6.67 0.48
N LEU A 123 -11.13 -6.78 1.31
CA LEU A 123 -10.95 -7.83 2.29
C LEU A 123 -10.91 -7.25 3.71
N GLU A 124 -11.58 -7.89 4.63
CA GLU A 124 -11.36 -7.67 6.06
C GLU A 124 -10.24 -8.59 6.53
N MET A 125 -9.30 -8.03 7.31
CA MET A 125 -8.22 -8.80 7.91
C MET A 125 -8.73 -9.50 9.16
N THR A 126 -8.70 -10.83 9.16
CA THR A 126 -9.29 -11.64 10.25
C THR A 126 -8.38 -11.75 11.48
N GLY A 127 -7.08 -11.63 11.27
CA GLY A 127 -6.03 -11.87 12.28
C GLY A 127 -5.35 -13.23 12.09
N ASP A 128 -5.93 -14.13 11.30
CA ASP A 128 -5.20 -15.27 10.78
C ASP A 128 -4.33 -14.80 9.61
N VAL A 129 -3.06 -14.49 9.91
CA VAL A 129 -2.12 -13.92 8.94
C VAL A 129 -1.93 -14.85 7.74
N HIS A 130 -1.93 -16.17 7.94
CA HIS A 130 -1.77 -17.13 6.85
C HIS A 130 -2.98 -17.10 5.91
N ALA A 131 -4.18 -17.24 6.44
CA ALA A 131 -5.40 -17.24 5.65
C ALA A 131 -5.60 -15.90 4.91
N ASP A 132 -5.35 -14.77 5.58
CA ASP A 132 -5.47 -13.44 4.99
C ASP A 132 -4.46 -13.23 3.85
N MET A 133 -3.20 -13.63 4.06
CA MET A 133 -2.16 -13.50 3.04
C MET A 133 -2.35 -14.49 1.88
N ASP A 134 -2.95 -15.67 2.10
CA ASP A 134 -3.31 -16.59 1.03
C ASP A 134 -4.37 -15.98 0.09
N ARG A 135 -5.36 -15.30 0.64
CA ARG A 135 -6.37 -14.56 -0.16
C ARG A 135 -5.73 -13.44 -0.99
N ILE A 136 -4.80 -12.69 -0.39
CA ILE A 136 -4.05 -11.64 -1.08
C ILE A 136 -3.17 -12.24 -2.18
N ARG A 137 -2.43 -13.31 -1.91
CA ARG A 137 -1.59 -14.01 -2.89
C ARG A 137 -2.38 -14.53 -4.06
N ALA A 138 -3.53 -15.15 -3.80
CA ALA A 138 -4.41 -15.66 -4.85
C ALA A 138 -4.83 -14.55 -5.83
N PHE A 139 -5.16 -13.35 -5.33
CA PHE A 139 -5.50 -12.22 -6.18
C PHE A 139 -4.32 -11.73 -7.02
N TYR A 140 -3.12 -11.62 -6.43
CA TYR A 140 -1.95 -11.11 -7.14
C TYR A 140 -1.21 -12.18 -7.96
N ALA A 141 -1.62 -13.44 -7.96
CA ALA A 141 -0.90 -14.55 -8.61
C ALA A 141 -0.61 -14.27 -10.10
N ASP A 142 -1.58 -13.70 -10.80
CA ASP A 142 -1.54 -13.37 -12.23
C ASP A 142 -1.23 -11.89 -12.53
N LYS A 143 -0.93 -11.07 -11.52
CA LYS A 143 -0.63 -9.64 -11.70
C LYS A 143 0.88 -9.40 -11.78
N ALA A 144 1.35 -8.98 -12.94
CA ALA A 144 2.78 -8.86 -13.20
C ALA A 144 3.43 -7.56 -12.69
N GLY A 145 2.65 -6.50 -12.46
CA GLY A 145 3.19 -5.16 -12.22
C GLY A 145 3.67 -4.48 -13.49
N PHE A 146 4.15 -3.25 -13.37
CA PHE A 146 4.73 -2.52 -14.51
C PHE A 146 6.08 -3.11 -14.93
N ARG A 147 6.87 -3.60 -13.97
CA ARG A 147 8.12 -4.33 -14.19
C ARG A 147 8.06 -5.71 -13.53
N PRO A 148 7.72 -6.75 -14.29
CA PRO A 148 7.53 -8.11 -13.77
C PRO A 148 8.77 -8.68 -13.07
N ASP A 149 9.96 -8.31 -13.53
CA ASP A 149 11.27 -8.69 -12.97
C ASP A 149 11.50 -8.21 -11.53
N LEU A 150 10.77 -7.17 -11.11
CA LEU A 150 10.88 -6.59 -9.77
C LEU A 150 9.72 -6.97 -8.84
N ARG A 151 8.83 -7.85 -9.28
CA ARG A 151 7.70 -8.30 -8.48
C ARG A 151 8.16 -9.05 -7.25
N VAL A 152 7.59 -8.71 -6.10
CA VAL A 152 7.79 -9.41 -4.83
C VAL A 152 6.50 -10.16 -4.47
N GLU A 153 6.65 -11.43 -4.12
CA GLU A 153 5.51 -12.24 -3.68
C GLU A 153 4.94 -11.69 -2.36
N PRO A 154 3.61 -11.58 -2.23
CA PRO A 154 2.95 -11.15 -0.99
C PRO A 154 3.21 -12.12 0.16
N ARG A 155 4.26 -11.91 0.93
CA ARG A 155 4.61 -12.70 2.13
C ARG A 155 5.02 -11.78 3.26
N LEU A 156 4.45 -11.98 4.44
CA LEU A 156 4.83 -11.30 5.66
C LEU A 156 5.85 -12.12 6.47
N ARG A 157 6.64 -11.43 7.29
CA ARG A 157 7.59 -12.08 8.20
C ARG A 157 6.85 -12.93 9.25
N GLU A 158 5.69 -12.49 9.64
CA GLU A 158 4.83 -13.10 10.66
C GLU A 158 4.34 -14.50 10.25
N GLU A 159 4.18 -14.77 8.95
CA GLU A 159 3.82 -16.11 8.43
C GLU A 159 4.89 -17.18 8.73
N THR A 160 6.13 -16.79 9.03
CA THR A 160 7.20 -17.75 9.36
C THR A 160 7.31 -18.05 10.86
N ARG A 161 6.61 -17.33 11.70
CA ARG A 161 6.52 -17.65 13.14
C ARG A 161 5.41 -18.67 13.34
N ARG A 162 5.76 -19.96 13.36
CA ARG A 162 4.87 -20.98 13.92
C ARG A 162 4.69 -20.68 15.43
N VAL A 163 3.43 -20.54 15.86
CA VAL A 163 3.03 -20.57 17.27
C VAL A 163 3.40 -21.92 17.85
#